data_c588ce33f0528ffab2ff9b7810507910
#
_entry.id   c588ce33f0528ffab2ff9b7810507910
#
_cell.length_a   1.000
_cell.length_b   1.000
_cell.length_c   1.000
_cell.angle_alpha   90.00
_cell.angle_beta   90.00
_cell.angle_gamma   90.00
#
_symmetry.space_group_name_H-M   'P 1'
#
loop_
_entity.id
_entity.type
_entity.pdbx_description
1 polymer ?
#
loop_
_entity_poly.entity_id
_entity_poly.type
_entity_poly.pdbx_seq_one_letter_code
_entity_poly.pdbx_strand_id
1 'polypeptide(L)'
;MITDPLFILGFVGMTVCLYSWIKFNLASNQAEPFVLKYISFISSISGLAILMSIFYNSGDLGIVLLFGSIVSFFIMVLGYYLKNDEIAKTSRGYFLPIFIIFILRTFLYEPYQIPSGSMEPQLKKGDFLLVNKFAYGLKVNRIGTPNFFKSDPQYGDAVVIIPPHNPVPYIKRL
;
A
#
# COMPACT_ATOMS: atom_id res chain seq x y z
N MET A 1 6.02 0.78 -14.00
CA MET A 1 6.32 0.97 -12.58
C MET A 1 7.69 0.41 -12.20
N ILE A 2 7.95 -0.89 -12.35
CA ILE A 2 9.24 -1.51 -11.95
C ILE A 2 10.45 -0.99 -12.74
N THR A 3 10.25 -0.53 -13.97
CA THR A 3 11.28 0.05 -14.85
C THR A 3 11.47 1.56 -14.68
N ASP A 4 10.69 2.20 -13.81
CA ASP A 4 10.79 3.63 -13.54
C ASP A 4 12.06 3.91 -12.73
N PRO A 5 12.96 4.79 -13.20
CA PRO A 5 14.20 5.10 -12.50
C PRO A 5 13.99 5.64 -11.09
N LEU A 6 12.91 6.42 -10.88
CA LEU A 6 12.58 6.96 -9.58
C LEU A 6 12.18 5.84 -8.58
N PHE A 7 11.42 4.84 -9.05
CA PHE A 7 11.07 3.68 -8.24
C PHE A 7 12.30 2.85 -7.87
N ILE A 8 13.17 2.59 -8.86
CA ILE A 8 14.40 1.81 -8.65
C ILE A 8 15.31 2.51 -7.64
N LEU A 9 15.54 3.82 -7.80
CA LEU A 9 16.36 4.60 -6.86
C LEU A 9 15.79 4.59 -5.44
N GLY A 10 14.48 4.79 -5.29
CA GLY A 10 13.81 4.73 -4.01
C GLY A 10 13.90 3.34 -3.38
N PHE A 11 13.72 2.28 -4.16
CA PHE A 11 13.79 0.90 -3.68
C PHE A 11 15.21 0.51 -3.25
N VAL A 12 16.21 0.84 -4.04
CA VAL A 12 17.64 0.62 -3.70
C VAL A 12 18.03 1.43 -2.45
N GLY A 13 17.64 2.71 -2.38
CA GLY A 13 17.89 3.53 -1.21
C GLY A 13 17.26 2.96 0.06
N MET A 14 16.01 2.49 -0.02
CA MET A 14 15.31 1.87 1.11
C MET A 14 15.99 0.57 1.56
N THR A 15 16.39 -0.31 0.63
CA THR A 15 17.06 -1.57 0.95
C THR A 15 18.43 -1.35 1.59
N VAL A 16 19.22 -0.39 1.09
CA VAL A 16 20.51 -0.02 1.68
C VAL A 16 20.35 0.55 3.08
N CYS A 17 19.37 1.44 3.29
CA CYS A 17 19.06 1.99 4.61
C CYS A 17 18.63 0.91 5.60
N LEU A 18 17.77 -0.01 5.18
CA LEU A 18 17.30 -1.13 5.98
C LEU A 18 18.46 -2.06 6.38
N TYR A 19 19.29 -2.43 5.42
CA TYR A 19 20.48 -3.25 5.69
C TYR A 19 21.43 -2.57 6.67
N SER A 20 21.74 -1.29 6.45
CA SER A 20 22.61 -0.51 7.33
C SER A 20 22.04 -0.42 8.74
N TRP A 21 20.74 -0.15 8.87
CA TRP A 21 20.05 -0.07 10.15
C TRP A 21 20.11 -1.40 10.92
N ILE A 22 19.82 -2.53 10.24
CA ILE A 22 19.92 -3.87 10.85
C ILE A 22 21.36 -4.15 11.31
N LYS A 23 22.34 -3.89 10.44
CA LYS A 23 23.75 -4.12 10.74
C LYS A 23 24.21 -3.32 11.97
N PHE A 24 23.83 -2.06 12.08
CA PHE A 24 24.17 -1.23 13.23
C PHE A 24 23.52 -1.72 14.54
N ASN A 25 22.27 -2.15 14.49
CA ASN A 25 21.59 -2.69 15.66
C ASN A 25 22.08 -4.08 16.08
N LEU A 26 22.64 -4.88 15.16
CA LEU A 26 23.24 -6.19 15.48
C LEU A 26 24.68 -6.08 15.95
N ALA A 27 25.43 -5.06 15.51
CA ALA A 27 26.87 -4.96 15.74
C ALA A 27 27.26 -4.47 17.15
N SER A 28 26.33 -4.42 18.14
CA SER A 28 26.61 -4.01 19.54
C SER A 28 27.33 -2.65 19.72
N ASN A 29 27.82 -2.05 18.65
CA ASN A 29 28.29 -0.69 18.63
C ASN A 29 27.04 0.20 18.56
N GLN A 30 26.71 0.87 19.65
CA GLN A 30 25.68 1.90 19.64
C GLN A 30 26.03 2.87 18.50
N ALA A 31 25.25 2.76 17.40
CA ALA A 31 25.43 3.69 16.29
C ALA A 31 25.26 5.10 16.86
N GLU A 32 26.22 5.97 16.57
CA GLU A 32 26.11 7.36 16.99
C GLU A 32 24.74 7.91 16.58
N PRO A 33 24.04 8.66 17.42
CA PRO A 33 22.70 9.17 17.14
C PRO A 33 22.64 9.96 15.82
N PHE A 34 23.77 10.49 15.40
CA PHE A 34 23.96 11.17 14.12
C PHE A 34 23.77 10.23 12.92
N VAL A 35 24.36 9.03 12.94
CA VAL A 35 24.25 8.03 11.85
C VAL A 35 22.82 7.54 11.71
N LEU A 36 22.14 7.25 12.81
CA LEU A 36 20.73 6.84 12.80
C LEU A 36 19.82 7.92 12.22
N LYS A 37 20.11 9.20 12.51
CA LYS A 37 19.38 10.34 11.94
C LYS A 37 19.52 10.41 10.42
N TYR A 38 20.73 10.18 9.87
CA TYR A 38 20.95 10.15 8.41
C TYR A 38 20.26 8.96 7.75
N ILE A 39 20.32 7.76 8.35
CA ILE A 39 19.61 6.59 7.85
C ILE A 39 18.11 6.86 7.79
N SER A 40 17.53 7.45 8.84
CA SER A 40 16.12 7.82 8.89
C SER A 40 15.76 8.87 7.83
N PHE A 41 16.58 9.88 7.63
CA PHE A 41 16.35 10.91 6.62
C PHE A 41 16.39 10.34 5.19
N ILE A 42 17.42 9.55 4.86
CA ILE A 42 17.53 8.91 3.55
C ILE A 42 16.39 7.92 3.31
N SER A 43 15.99 7.14 4.33
CA SER A 43 14.87 6.22 4.20
C SER A 43 13.55 6.96 3.95
N SER A 44 13.34 8.13 4.55
CA SER A 44 12.15 8.96 4.31
C SER A 44 12.11 9.50 2.89
N ILE A 45 13.25 9.97 2.36
CA ILE A 45 13.36 10.43 0.96
C ILE A 45 13.12 9.26 0.00
N SER A 46 13.70 8.09 0.29
CA SER A 46 13.51 6.87 -0.52
C SER A 46 12.05 6.42 -0.54
N GLY A 47 11.38 6.47 0.61
CA GLY A 47 9.94 6.18 0.72
C GLY A 47 9.09 7.17 -0.08
N LEU A 48 9.42 8.46 0.00
CA LEU A 48 8.74 9.49 -0.79
C LEU A 48 8.93 9.29 -2.30
N ALA A 49 10.14 8.93 -2.73
CA ALA A 49 10.43 8.63 -4.14
C ALA A 49 9.60 7.44 -4.65
N ILE A 50 9.47 6.37 -3.85
CA ILE A 50 8.62 5.23 -4.18
C ILE A 50 7.15 5.67 -4.32
N LEU A 51 6.63 6.44 -3.36
CA LEU A 51 5.25 6.94 -3.40
C LEU A 51 4.99 7.80 -4.63
N MET A 52 5.89 8.76 -4.92
CA MET A 52 5.77 9.63 -6.10
C MET A 52 5.77 8.83 -7.40
N SER A 53 6.65 7.83 -7.53
CA SER A 53 6.67 6.93 -8.68
C SER A 53 5.36 6.15 -8.84
N ILE A 54 4.76 5.66 -7.75
CA ILE A 54 3.48 4.94 -7.79
C ILE A 54 2.36 5.87 -8.29
N PHE A 55 2.29 7.10 -7.77
CA PHE A 55 1.29 8.08 -8.19
C PHE A 55 1.47 8.48 -9.66
N TYR A 56 2.70 8.75 -10.09
CA TYR A 56 2.99 9.16 -11.45
C TYR A 56 2.68 8.08 -12.48
N ASN A 57 3.00 6.82 -12.17
CA ASN A 57 2.82 5.69 -13.09
C ASN A 57 1.50 4.93 -12.89
N SER A 58 0.55 5.47 -12.14
CA SER A 58 -0.72 4.80 -11.78
C SER A 58 -0.49 3.37 -11.24
N GLY A 59 0.57 3.20 -10.44
CA GLY A 59 0.96 1.91 -9.88
C GLY A 59 0.01 1.44 -8.77
N ASP A 60 0.04 0.15 -8.49
CA ASP A 60 -0.75 -0.42 -7.40
C ASP A 60 -0.04 -0.25 -6.05
N LEU A 61 -0.50 0.74 -5.28
CA LEU A 61 -0.03 0.96 -3.91
C LEU A 61 -0.28 -0.25 -3.00
N GLY A 62 -1.30 -1.08 -3.29
CA GLY A 62 -1.61 -2.28 -2.51
C GLY A 62 -0.47 -3.30 -2.52
N ILE A 63 0.16 -3.50 -3.68
CA ILE A 63 1.32 -4.39 -3.80
C ILE A 63 2.51 -3.90 -2.96
N VAL A 64 2.76 -2.59 -2.96
CA VAL A 64 3.86 -2.00 -2.18
C VAL A 64 3.61 -2.10 -0.68
N LEU A 65 2.36 -1.86 -0.26
CA LEU A 65 1.95 -2.03 1.14
C LEU A 65 2.04 -3.51 1.58
N LEU A 66 1.63 -4.45 0.72
CA LEU A 66 1.77 -5.87 0.98
C LEU A 66 3.25 -6.24 1.18
N PHE A 67 4.11 -5.85 0.24
CA PHE A 67 5.55 -6.14 0.33
C PHE A 67 6.18 -5.49 1.57
N GLY A 68 5.86 -4.23 1.85
CA GLY A 68 6.32 -3.51 3.04
C GLY A 68 5.87 -4.19 4.34
N SER A 69 4.63 -4.69 4.41
CA SER A 69 4.12 -5.41 5.58
C SER A 69 4.81 -6.75 5.77
N ILE A 70 5.05 -7.50 4.70
CA ILE A 70 5.78 -8.78 4.75
C ILE A 70 7.22 -8.57 5.25
N VAL A 71 7.94 -7.61 4.67
CA VAL A 71 9.32 -7.29 5.08
C VAL A 71 9.37 -6.87 6.54
N SER A 72 8.50 -5.96 6.96
CA SER A 72 8.45 -5.49 8.36
C SER A 72 8.12 -6.62 9.34
N PHE A 73 7.22 -7.54 8.94
CA PHE A 73 6.88 -8.71 9.73
C PHE A 73 8.09 -9.63 9.93
N PHE A 74 8.80 -9.95 8.85
CA PHE A 74 9.99 -10.81 8.95
C PHE A 74 11.10 -10.18 9.81
N ILE A 75 11.32 -8.86 9.70
CA ILE A 75 12.31 -8.18 10.52
C ILE A 75 11.87 -8.17 11.99
N MET A 76 10.58 -8.00 12.26
CA MET A 76 10.04 -8.09 13.61
C MET A 76 10.28 -9.49 14.22
N VAL A 77 9.99 -10.55 13.48
CA VAL A 77 10.24 -11.94 13.92
C VAL A 77 11.73 -12.18 14.14
N LEU A 78 12.58 -11.67 13.25
CA LEU A 78 14.04 -11.75 13.40
C LEU A 78 14.51 -11.03 14.68
N GLY A 79 13.97 -9.84 14.99
CA GLY A 79 14.27 -9.12 16.22
C GLY A 79 13.92 -9.92 17.49
N TYR A 80 12.75 -10.56 17.51
CA TYR A 80 12.37 -11.46 18.61
C TYR A 80 13.28 -12.68 18.71
N TYR A 81 13.64 -13.29 17.58
CA TYR A 81 14.53 -14.45 17.56
C TYR A 81 15.94 -14.11 18.07
N LEU A 82 16.47 -12.97 17.71
CA LEU A 82 17.79 -12.47 18.13
C LEU A 82 17.77 -11.82 19.52
N LYS A 83 16.60 -11.75 20.19
CA LYS A 83 16.41 -11.08 21.49
C LYS A 83 16.87 -9.62 21.47
N ASN A 84 16.71 -8.95 20.33
CA ASN A 84 17.03 -7.54 20.17
C ASN A 84 15.74 -6.72 20.20
N ASP A 85 15.46 -6.12 21.37
CA ASP A 85 14.23 -5.38 21.65
C ASP A 85 14.08 -4.13 20.76
N GLU A 86 15.18 -3.47 20.39
CA GLU A 86 15.15 -2.29 19.51
C GLU A 86 14.67 -2.65 18.10
N ILE A 87 15.21 -3.75 17.53
CA ILE A 87 14.78 -4.23 16.22
C ILE A 87 13.31 -4.65 16.27
N ALA A 88 12.92 -5.43 17.27
CA ALA A 88 11.55 -5.94 17.40
C ALA A 88 10.53 -4.80 17.57
N LYS A 89 10.82 -3.84 18.45
CA LYS A 89 9.95 -2.70 18.75
C LYS A 89 9.79 -1.77 17.56
N THR A 90 10.89 -1.41 16.92
CA THR A 90 10.89 -0.53 15.75
C THR A 90 10.16 -1.16 14.58
N SER A 91 10.44 -2.43 14.26
CA SER A 91 9.78 -3.15 13.16
C SER A 91 8.28 -3.34 13.40
N ARG A 92 7.86 -3.58 14.65
CA ARG A 92 6.44 -3.61 15.03
C ARG A 92 5.77 -2.25 14.81
N GLY A 93 6.48 -1.16 15.11
CA GLY A 93 6.00 0.21 14.88
C GLY A 93 5.73 0.52 13.41
N TYR A 94 6.48 -0.07 12.48
CA TYR A 94 6.23 0.04 11.04
C TYR A 94 5.21 -0.98 10.52
N PHE A 95 5.29 -2.23 10.99
CA PHE A 95 4.42 -3.31 10.54
C PHE A 95 2.93 -2.99 10.77
N LEU A 96 2.57 -2.59 11.99
CA LEU A 96 1.16 -2.39 12.34
C LEU A 96 0.46 -1.35 11.47
N PRO A 97 0.97 -0.11 11.29
CA PRO A 97 0.32 0.89 10.46
C PRO A 97 0.27 0.46 8.99
N ILE A 98 1.36 -0.08 8.43
CA ILE A 98 1.42 -0.51 7.03
C ILE A 98 0.42 -1.63 6.78
N PHE A 99 0.35 -2.62 7.67
CA PHE A 99 -0.57 -3.74 7.56
C PHE A 99 -2.04 -3.31 7.71
N ILE A 100 -2.35 -2.41 8.65
CA ILE A 100 -3.70 -1.87 8.81
C ILE A 100 -4.13 -1.12 7.54
N ILE A 101 -3.28 -0.24 7.01
CA ILE A 101 -3.57 0.51 5.77
C ILE A 101 -3.73 -0.46 4.59
N PHE A 102 -2.89 -1.50 4.51
CA PHE A 102 -3.00 -2.55 3.50
C PHE A 102 -4.36 -3.25 3.56
N ILE A 103 -4.80 -3.67 4.75
CA ILE A 103 -6.10 -4.33 4.94
C ILE A 103 -7.26 -3.40 4.57
N LEU A 104 -7.25 -2.17 5.09
CA LEU A 104 -8.30 -1.19 4.82
C LEU A 104 -8.44 -0.95 3.32
N ARG A 105 -7.33 -0.70 2.62
CA ARG A 105 -7.32 -0.39 1.20
C ARG A 105 -7.65 -1.61 0.32
N THR A 106 -7.15 -2.80 0.69
CA THR A 106 -7.32 -4.00 -0.14
C THR A 106 -8.71 -4.58 -0.03
N PHE A 107 -9.28 -4.58 1.17
CA PHE A 107 -10.52 -5.31 1.44
C PHE A 107 -11.73 -4.41 1.71
N LEU A 108 -11.55 -3.22 2.27
CA LEU A 108 -12.65 -2.40 2.72
C LEU A 108 -12.97 -1.25 1.77
N TYR A 109 -12.02 -0.37 1.52
CA TYR A 109 -12.27 0.87 0.81
C TYR A 109 -11.20 1.19 -0.23
N GLU A 110 -11.65 1.67 -1.38
CA GLU A 110 -10.76 2.14 -2.45
C GLU A 110 -11.22 3.52 -2.94
N PRO A 111 -10.31 4.52 -2.92
CA PRO A 111 -10.64 5.83 -3.48
C PRO A 111 -10.63 5.77 -5.00
N TYR A 112 -11.67 6.33 -5.63
CA TYR A 112 -11.80 6.51 -7.07
C TYR A 112 -12.07 7.96 -7.40
N GLN A 113 -11.52 8.44 -8.51
CA GLN A 113 -11.88 9.72 -9.09
C GLN A 113 -12.84 9.49 -10.26
N ILE A 114 -13.89 10.30 -10.35
CA ILE A 114 -14.92 10.21 -11.37
C ILE A 114 -14.35 10.71 -12.70
N PRO A 115 -14.21 9.84 -13.73
CA PRO A 115 -13.60 10.22 -14.99
C PRO A 115 -14.56 10.93 -15.97
N SER A 116 -15.88 10.78 -15.79
CA SER A 116 -16.89 11.26 -16.75
C SER A 116 -18.13 11.81 -16.07
N GLY A 117 -18.83 12.76 -16.73
CA GLY A 117 -20.06 13.36 -16.26
C GLY A 117 -21.33 12.51 -16.38
N SER A 118 -21.21 11.19 -16.67
CA SER A 118 -22.39 10.31 -16.91
C SER A 118 -23.27 10.10 -15.67
N MET A 119 -22.82 10.52 -14.49
CA MET A 119 -23.57 10.45 -13.23
C MET A 119 -24.01 11.81 -12.71
N GLU A 120 -23.86 12.88 -13.51
CA GLU A 120 -24.39 14.20 -13.17
C GLU A 120 -25.92 14.19 -13.08
N PRO A 121 -26.52 15.01 -12.21
CA PRO A 121 -25.91 16.07 -11.36
C PRO A 121 -25.37 15.57 -10.03
N GLN A 122 -25.58 14.31 -9.64
CA GLN A 122 -25.25 13.79 -8.32
C GLN A 122 -23.75 13.63 -8.08
N LEU A 123 -23.01 13.16 -9.10
CA LEU A 123 -21.56 12.96 -9.06
C LEU A 123 -20.94 13.71 -10.23
N LYS A 124 -20.10 14.68 -9.93
CA LYS A 124 -19.46 15.50 -10.96
C LYS A 124 -18.15 14.90 -11.41
N LYS A 125 -17.78 15.16 -12.66
CA LYS A 125 -16.45 14.82 -13.17
C LYS A 125 -15.36 15.45 -12.29
N GLY A 126 -14.41 14.65 -11.84
CA GLY A 126 -13.31 15.08 -10.97
C GLY A 126 -13.55 14.87 -9.48
N ASP A 127 -14.78 14.60 -9.04
CA ASP A 127 -15.06 14.28 -7.64
C ASP A 127 -14.34 12.98 -7.21
N PHE A 128 -13.95 12.95 -5.94
CA PHE A 128 -13.42 11.74 -5.31
C PHE A 128 -14.51 11.03 -4.53
N LEU A 129 -14.57 9.72 -4.68
CA LEU A 129 -15.47 8.87 -3.93
C LEU A 129 -14.74 7.69 -3.32
N LEU A 130 -15.29 7.19 -2.24
CA LEU A 130 -14.76 6.04 -1.54
C LEU A 130 -15.66 4.84 -1.80
N VAL A 131 -15.15 3.87 -2.55
CA VAL A 131 -15.88 2.64 -2.91
C VAL A 131 -15.77 1.63 -1.80
N ASN A 132 -16.90 1.17 -1.30
CA ASN A 132 -16.98 0.07 -0.36
C ASN A 132 -16.81 -1.26 -1.12
N LYS A 133 -15.66 -1.90 -0.96
CA LYS A 133 -15.34 -3.18 -1.62
C LYS A 133 -16.05 -4.37 -0.98
N PHE A 134 -16.48 -4.21 0.26
CA PHE A 134 -17.16 -5.25 1.04
C PHE A 134 -18.66 -5.34 0.75
N ALA A 135 -19.26 -4.33 0.12
CA ALA A 135 -20.70 -4.24 -0.09
C ALA A 135 -21.32 -5.48 -0.76
N TYR A 136 -20.59 -6.11 -1.69
CA TYR A 136 -21.04 -7.31 -2.44
C TYR A 136 -20.21 -8.56 -2.12
N GLY A 137 -19.56 -8.59 -0.96
CA GLY A 137 -18.74 -9.70 -0.49
C GLY A 137 -17.24 -9.49 -0.62
N LEU A 138 -16.48 -10.26 0.14
CA LEU A 138 -15.01 -10.23 0.12
C LEU A 138 -14.49 -10.86 -1.17
N LYS A 139 -13.89 -10.04 -2.02
CA LYS A 139 -13.16 -10.48 -3.21
C LYS A 139 -11.66 -10.51 -2.89
N VAL A 140 -11.10 -11.69 -2.77
CA VAL A 140 -9.67 -11.85 -2.48
C VAL A 140 -8.78 -11.54 -3.67
N ASN A 141 -9.33 -11.53 -4.89
CA ASN A 141 -8.57 -11.18 -6.09
C ASN A 141 -9.47 -10.65 -7.23
N ARG A 142 -8.87 -9.89 -8.17
CA ARG A 142 -9.53 -9.46 -9.41
C ARG A 142 -9.94 -10.61 -10.32
N ILE A 143 -9.47 -11.84 -10.07
CA ILE A 143 -9.67 -13.02 -10.93
C ILE A 143 -10.54 -14.03 -10.19
N GLY A 144 -11.86 -14.02 -10.44
CA GLY A 144 -12.77 -15.16 -10.29
C GLY A 144 -12.77 -16.01 -9.02
N THR A 145 -12.27 -15.50 -7.88
CA THR A 145 -12.23 -16.25 -6.62
C THR A 145 -13.58 -16.28 -5.91
N PRO A 146 -13.86 -17.31 -5.11
CA PRO A 146 -15.13 -17.43 -4.38
C PRO A 146 -15.35 -16.22 -3.49
N ASN A 147 -16.50 -15.57 -3.64
CA ASN A 147 -16.93 -14.48 -2.78
C ASN A 147 -17.39 -15.06 -1.43
N PHE A 148 -16.67 -14.70 -0.37
CA PHE A 148 -17.20 -14.91 0.96
C PHE A 148 -18.24 -13.83 1.27
N PHE A 149 -19.41 -14.22 1.81
CA PHE A 149 -20.52 -13.33 2.12
C PHE A 149 -21.10 -12.60 0.89
N LYS A 150 -21.42 -13.36 -0.15
CA LYS A 150 -21.98 -12.82 -1.40
C LYS A 150 -23.29 -12.10 -1.14
N SER A 151 -23.35 -10.84 -1.55
CA SER A 151 -24.58 -10.06 -1.70
C SER A 151 -24.69 -9.61 -3.16
N ASP A 152 -25.89 -9.66 -3.72
CA ASP A 152 -26.10 -9.21 -5.11
C ASP A 152 -26.44 -7.71 -5.13
N PRO A 153 -25.94 -6.95 -6.14
CA PRO A 153 -26.27 -5.55 -6.29
C PRO A 153 -27.76 -5.34 -6.47
N GLN A 154 -28.27 -4.27 -5.88
CA GLN A 154 -29.70 -3.92 -5.98
C GLN A 154 -29.92 -2.84 -7.03
N TYR A 155 -31.15 -2.76 -7.54
CA TYR A 155 -31.54 -1.70 -8.48
C TYR A 155 -31.41 -0.33 -7.81
N GLY A 156 -30.70 0.58 -8.47
CA GLY A 156 -30.41 1.91 -7.92
C GLY A 156 -29.02 2.06 -7.30
N ASP A 157 -28.30 0.96 -7.08
CA ASP A 157 -26.93 1.02 -6.54
C ASP A 157 -25.97 1.68 -7.55
N ALA A 158 -25.07 2.52 -7.02
CA ALA A 158 -23.95 3.02 -7.78
C ALA A 158 -22.78 2.02 -7.70
N VAL A 159 -22.44 1.43 -8.82
CA VAL A 159 -21.41 0.38 -8.91
C VAL A 159 -20.21 0.82 -9.74
N VAL A 160 -19.03 0.33 -9.36
CA VAL A 160 -17.81 0.48 -10.14
C VAL A 160 -17.63 -0.79 -10.99
N ILE A 161 -17.62 -0.63 -12.30
CA ILE A 161 -17.47 -1.70 -13.29
C ILE A 161 -16.12 -1.54 -13.97
N ILE A 162 -15.31 -2.58 -13.96
CA ILE A 162 -14.06 -2.63 -14.74
C ILE A 162 -14.30 -3.57 -15.93
N PRO A 163 -14.47 -3.04 -17.17
CA PRO A 163 -14.71 -3.87 -18.32
C PRO A 163 -13.45 -4.67 -18.69
N PRO A 164 -13.59 -5.90 -19.21
CA PRO A 164 -12.44 -6.75 -19.54
C PRO A 164 -11.55 -6.20 -20.67
N HIS A 165 -12.10 -5.34 -21.52
CA HIS A 165 -11.40 -4.74 -22.67
C HIS A 165 -10.79 -3.36 -22.39
N ASN A 166 -11.11 -2.75 -21.22
CA ASN A 166 -10.62 -1.42 -20.85
C ASN A 166 -10.32 -1.38 -19.35
N PRO A 167 -9.08 -1.11 -18.94
CA PRO A 167 -8.71 -1.07 -17.53
C PRO A 167 -9.26 0.16 -16.76
N VAL A 168 -9.88 1.11 -17.48
CA VAL A 168 -10.48 2.31 -16.87
C VAL A 168 -11.78 1.92 -16.16
N PRO A 169 -11.93 2.21 -14.85
CA PRO A 169 -13.15 1.91 -14.14
C PRO A 169 -14.28 2.85 -14.57
N TYR A 170 -15.47 2.30 -14.79
CA TYR A 170 -16.70 3.05 -15.03
C TYR A 170 -17.57 3.04 -13.78
N ILE A 171 -18.13 4.20 -13.45
CA ILE A 171 -19.11 4.33 -12.37
C ILE A 171 -20.47 4.46 -13.03
N LYS A 172 -21.37 3.54 -12.72
CA LYS A 172 -22.72 3.48 -13.28
C LYS A 172 -23.73 3.13 -12.18
N ARG A 173 -24.98 3.52 -12.42
CA ARG A 173 -26.11 3.10 -11.60
C ARG A 173 -26.80 1.94 -12.26
N LEU A 174 -27.16 0.93 -11.50
CA LEU A 174 -27.94 -0.21 -11.94
C LEU A 174 -29.43 0.14 -12.08
#